data_8533765649f1345a8d45431c188b403e
#
_entry.id   8533765649f1345a8d45431c188b403e
#
_cell.length_a   1.000
_cell.length_b   1.000
_cell.length_c   1.000
_cell.angle_alpha   90.00
_cell.angle_beta   90.00
_cell.angle_gamma   90.00
#
_symmetry.space_group_name_H-M   'P 1'
#
loop_
_entity.id
_entity.type
_entity.pdbx_description
1 polymer ?
#
loop_
_entity_poly.entity_id
_entity_poly.type
_entity_poly.pdbx_seq_one_letter_code
_entity_poly.pdbx_strand_id
1 'polypeptide(L)'
;MLPATSEGIRLYLSSGLIKGVGEEMAGRIVEAFGTDTIRVLDEEPERLLKVRGVGRKSLDRIRTSWAEHRGMRDLLLFLQPHGITPAYAVRIYRAYGADALSIVRENPYRLAMDIHGIGFVTADAAATKLGFAHDHPLRVQAGTLYVLQKATDDGNVYLPQAELTD
;
A
#
# COMPACT_ATOMS: atom_id res chain seq x y z
N MET A 1 5.12 -10.20 14.05
CA MET A 1 3.74 -9.69 14.04
C MET A 1 3.81 -8.17 13.92
N LEU A 2 3.38 -7.63 12.80
CA LEU A 2 3.56 -6.22 12.48
C LEU A 2 2.30 -5.47 12.91
N PRO A 3 2.41 -4.44 13.75
CA PRO A 3 1.26 -3.64 14.10
C PRO A 3 0.86 -2.78 12.89
N ALA A 4 -0.26 -3.11 12.27
CA ALA A 4 -0.93 -2.16 11.42
C ALA A 4 -1.26 -0.93 12.29
N THR A 5 -0.86 0.26 11.88
CA THR A 5 -1.20 1.47 12.63
C THR A 5 -2.70 1.71 12.56
N SER A 6 -3.29 2.24 13.63
CA SER A 6 -4.72 2.60 13.66
C SER A 6 -5.10 3.50 12.49
N GLU A 7 -4.23 4.45 12.13
CA GLU A 7 -4.40 5.32 10.97
C GLU A 7 -4.46 4.53 9.65
N GLY A 8 -3.55 3.57 9.48
CA GLY A 8 -3.51 2.73 8.29
C GLY A 8 -4.76 1.88 8.14
N ILE A 9 -5.24 1.32 9.23
CA ILE A 9 -6.48 0.54 9.25
C ILE A 9 -7.67 1.45 8.90
N ARG A 10 -7.74 2.66 9.46
CA ARG A 10 -8.79 3.63 9.16
C ARG A 10 -8.83 3.99 7.68
N LEU A 11 -7.67 4.33 7.10
CA LEU A 11 -7.54 4.64 5.67
C LEU A 11 -7.97 3.47 4.78
N TYR A 12 -7.57 2.25 5.14
CA TYR A 12 -7.98 1.07 4.41
C TYR A 12 -9.51 0.87 4.45
N LEU A 13 -10.10 0.91 5.63
CA LEU A 13 -11.54 0.73 5.79
C LEU A 13 -12.36 1.80 5.05
N SER A 14 -11.87 3.05 5.05
CA SER A 14 -12.54 4.18 4.37
C SER A 14 -12.24 4.30 2.88
N SER A 15 -11.37 3.46 2.33
CA SER A 15 -10.91 3.55 0.93
C SER A 15 -11.99 3.30 -0.13
N GLY A 16 -13.19 2.87 0.28
CA GLY A 16 -14.28 2.48 -0.61
C GLY A 16 -14.19 1.02 -1.09
N LEU A 17 -13.14 0.29 -0.70
CA LEU A 17 -13.01 -1.14 -0.97
C LEU A 17 -13.95 -1.97 -0.10
N ILE A 18 -14.17 -1.55 1.15
CA ILE A 18 -15.07 -2.24 2.07
C ILE A 18 -16.46 -1.61 1.99
N LYS A 19 -17.38 -2.34 1.38
CA LYS A 19 -18.76 -1.89 1.21
C LYS A 19 -19.46 -1.71 2.55
N GLY A 20 -20.06 -0.54 2.74
CA GLY A 20 -20.78 -0.20 3.98
C GLY A 20 -19.91 0.46 5.05
N VAL A 21 -18.64 0.72 4.77
CA VAL A 21 -17.74 1.46 5.65
C VAL A 21 -17.28 2.73 4.95
N GLY A 22 -17.86 3.87 5.34
CA GLY A 22 -17.36 5.19 4.97
C GLY A 22 -16.35 5.70 6.01
N GLU A 23 -15.83 6.90 5.79
CA GLU A 23 -14.81 7.51 6.64
C GLU A 23 -15.22 7.59 8.12
N GLU A 24 -16.44 8.04 8.39
CA GLU A 24 -16.98 8.15 9.75
C GLU A 24 -17.11 6.79 10.43
N MET A 25 -17.61 5.78 9.71
CA MET A 25 -17.74 4.42 10.22
C MET A 25 -16.38 3.78 10.47
N ALA A 26 -15.42 3.97 9.56
CA ALA A 26 -14.04 3.53 9.73
C ALA A 26 -13.41 4.13 11.00
N GLY A 27 -13.62 5.43 11.22
CA GLY A 27 -13.18 6.11 12.44
C GLY A 27 -13.75 5.47 13.72
N ARG A 28 -15.06 5.22 13.77
CA ARG A 28 -15.74 4.59 14.91
C ARG A 28 -15.26 3.16 15.17
N ILE A 29 -15.05 2.37 14.12
CA ILE A 29 -14.55 1.00 14.24
C ILE A 29 -13.14 1.01 14.83
N VAL A 30 -12.25 1.84 14.30
CA VAL A 30 -10.87 1.94 14.76
C VAL A 30 -10.78 2.56 16.16
N GLU A 31 -11.64 3.50 16.50
CA GLU A 31 -11.75 4.05 17.86
C GLU A 31 -12.14 2.96 18.87
N ALA A 32 -13.06 2.05 18.49
CA ALA A 32 -13.52 0.97 19.34
C ALA A 32 -12.49 -0.15 19.54
N PHE A 33 -11.71 -0.48 18.52
CA PHE A 33 -10.83 -1.66 18.51
C PHE A 33 -9.34 -1.36 18.29
N GLY A 34 -8.98 -0.14 17.89
CA GLY A 34 -7.59 0.26 17.68
C GLY A 34 -6.88 -0.65 16.66
N THR A 35 -5.68 -1.08 17.03
CA THR A 35 -4.86 -2.01 16.23
C THR A 35 -5.44 -3.43 16.14
N ASP A 36 -6.36 -3.80 17.03
CA ASP A 36 -7.06 -5.09 17.01
C ASP A 36 -8.17 -5.17 15.95
N THR A 37 -8.47 -4.08 15.26
CA THR A 37 -9.57 -4.00 14.29
C THR A 37 -9.47 -5.10 13.22
N ILE A 38 -8.28 -5.37 12.70
CA ILE A 38 -8.08 -6.43 11.68
C ILE A 38 -8.43 -7.80 12.26
N ARG A 39 -7.95 -8.11 13.47
CA ARG A 39 -8.26 -9.37 14.14
C ARG A 39 -9.76 -9.52 14.41
N VAL A 40 -10.42 -8.45 14.84
CA VAL A 40 -11.87 -8.45 15.07
C VAL A 40 -12.63 -8.72 13.78
N LEU A 41 -12.23 -8.10 12.67
CA LEU A 41 -12.83 -8.34 11.35
C LEU A 41 -12.62 -9.76 10.83
N ASP A 42 -11.46 -10.36 11.14
CA ASP A 42 -11.12 -11.73 10.73
C ASP A 42 -11.79 -12.81 11.58
N GLU A 43 -11.71 -12.67 12.89
CA GLU A 43 -12.00 -13.75 13.83
C GLU A 43 -13.34 -13.55 14.56
N GLU A 44 -13.70 -12.31 14.86
CA GLU A 44 -14.83 -11.95 15.71
C GLU A 44 -15.69 -10.82 15.12
N PRO A 45 -16.15 -10.89 13.85
CA PRO A 45 -16.82 -9.78 13.18
C PRO A 45 -18.12 -9.36 13.88
N GLU A 46 -18.75 -10.23 14.66
CA GLU A 46 -19.95 -9.93 15.45
C GLU A 46 -19.72 -8.84 16.49
N ARG A 47 -18.49 -8.63 16.94
CA ARG A 47 -18.13 -7.53 17.85
C ARG A 47 -18.38 -6.15 17.25
N LEU A 48 -18.42 -6.04 15.91
CA LEU A 48 -18.77 -4.80 15.23
C LEU A 48 -20.17 -4.30 15.55
N LEU A 49 -21.09 -5.19 15.97
CA LEU A 49 -22.44 -4.80 16.43
C LEU A 49 -22.42 -3.87 17.65
N LYS A 50 -21.31 -3.81 18.39
CA LYS A 50 -21.11 -2.87 19.51
C LYS A 50 -20.77 -1.45 19.03
N VAL A 51 -20.39 -1.29 17.76
CA VAL A 51 -20.06 0.00 17.17
C VAL A 51 -21.34 0.70 16.77
N ARG A 52 -21.50 1.95 17.20
CA ARG A 52 -22.68 2.76 16.87
C ARG A 52 -22.84 2.89 15.35
N GLY A 53 -23.99 2.52 14.83
CA GLY A 53 -24.32 2.59 13.41
C GLY A 53 -24.07 1.28 12.65
N VAL A 54 -23.52 0.24 13.29
CA VAL A 54 -23.38 -1.08 12.69
C VAL A 54 -24.55 -1.95 13.12
N GLY A 55 -25.50 -2.19 12.21
CA GLY A 55 -26.56 -3.17 12.36
C GLY A 55 -26.21 -4.49 11.66
N ARG A 56 -27.08 -5.49 11.76
CA ARG A 56 -26.86 -6.83 11.16
C ARG A 56 -26.62 -6.75 9.64
N LYS A 57 -27.41 -5.94 8.93
CA LYS A 57 -27.23 -5.75 7.47
C LYS A 57 -25.89 -5.12 7.12
N SER A 58 -25.44 -4.15 7.93
CA SER A 58 -24.11 -3.53 7.74
C SER A 58 -23.00 -4.54 8.03
N LEU A 59 -23.15 -5.34 9.10
CA LEU A 59 -22.21 -6.40 9.43
C LEU A 59 -22.05 -7.40 8.30
N ASP A 60 -23.15 -7.88 7.71
CA ASP A 60 -23.12 -8.84 6.60
C ASP A 60 -22.40 -8.26 5.36
N ARG A 61 -22.65 -7.00 5.04
CA ARG A 61 -21.96 -6.31 3.94
C ARG A 61 -20.46 -6.19 4.21
N ILE A 62 -20.10 -5.81 5.42
CA ILE A 62 -18.69 -5.66 5.83
C ILE A 62 -17.99 -7.01 5.76
N ARG A 63 -18.58 -8.08 6.29
CA ARG A 63 -18.02 -9.44 6.25
C ARG A 63 -17.76 -9.92 4.83
N THR A 64 -18.75 -9.80 3.95
CA THR A 64 -18.63 -10.23 2.54
C THR A 64 -17.54 -9.45 1.84
N SER A 65 -17.57 -8.13 1.98
CA SER A 65 -16.58 -7.25 1.34
C SER A 65 -15.16 -7.46 1.92
N TRP A 66 -15.04 -7.71 3.22
CA TRP A 66 -13.78 -8.02 3.88
C TRP A 66 -13.14 -9.32 3.35
N ALA A 67 -13.96 -10.35 3.17
CA ALA A 67 -13.51 -11.63 2.61
C ALA A 67 -13.05 -11.48 1.14
N GLU A 68 -13.75 -10.66 0.36
CA GLU A 68 -13.40 -10.38 -1.04
C GLU A 68 -12.06 -9.65 -1.19
N HIS A 69 -11.66 -8.86 -0.18
CA HIS A 69 -10.45 -8.00 -0.23
C HIS A 69 -9.28 -8.53 0.62
N ARG A 70 -9.19 -9.83 0.78
CA ARG A 70 -8.08 -10.47 1.52
C ARG A 70 -6.71 -10.07 0.96
N GLY A 71 -6.58 -9.99 -0.37
CA GLY A 71 -5.33 -9.61 -1.02
C GLY A 71 -4.85 -8.19 -0.66
N MET A 72 -5.77 -7.25 -0.47
CA MET A 72 -5.43 -5.90 -0.01
C MET A 72 -4.85 -5.91 1.40
N ARG A 73 -5.41 -6.71 2.28
CA ARG A 73 -4.92 -6.85 3.66
C ARG A 73 -3.51 -7.42 3.67
N ASP A 74 -3.27 -8.48 2.91
CA ASP A 74 -1.96 -9.12 2.83
C ASP A 74 -0.92 -8.15 2.26
N LEU A 75 -1.30 -7.37 1.25
CA LEU A 75 -0.46 -6.30 0.70
C LEU A 75 -0.13 -5.22 1.74
N LEU A 76 -1.12 -4.76 2.49
CA LEU A 76 -0.94 -3.72 3.51
C LEU A 76 0.01 -4.18 4.61
N LEU A 77 -0.20 -5.40 5.12
CA LEU A 77 0.68 -6.01 6.13
C LEU A 77 2.11 -6.21 5.61
N PHE A 78 2.25 -6.55 4.34
CA PHE A 78 3.55 -6.70 3.70
C PHE A 78 4.29 -5.37 3.52
N LEU A 79 3.60 -4.32 3.03
CA LEU A 79 4.23 -3.05 2.66
C LEU A 79 4.59 -2.17 3.85
N GLN A 80 3.87 -2.27 4.95
CA GLN A 80 4.04 -1.41 6.12
C GLN A 80 5.46 -1.43 6.71
N PRO A 81 6.12 -2.61 6.90
CA PRO A 81 7.51 -2.67 7.39
C PRO A 81 8.52 -2.10 6.40
N HIS A 82 8.15 -2.07 5.12
CA HIS A 82 9.03 -1.59 4.06
C HIS A 82 8.93 -0.07 3.83
N GLY A 83 8.22 0.64 4.73
CA GLY A 83 8.12 2.10 4.71
C GLY A 83 7.13 2.66 3.67
N ILE A 84 6.30 1.79 3.08
CA ILE A 84 5.22 2.20 2.20
C ILE A 84 3.98 2.45 3.03
N THR A 85 3.45 3.66 2.93
CA THR A 85 2.28 4.07 3.72
C THR A 85 1.01 3.35 3.28
N PRO A 86 0.01 3.21 4.16
CA PRO A 86 -1.28 2.61 3.80
C PRO A 86 -1.99 3.30 2.63
N ALA A 87 -1.83 4.62 2.50
CA ALA A 87 -2.38 5.36 1.36
C ALA A 87 -1.79 4.88 0.02
N TYR A 88 -0.49 4.58 -0.01
CA TYR A 88 0.14 4.00 -1.18
C TYR A 88 -0.27 2.54 -1.40
N ALA A 89 -0.42 1.74 -0.34
CA ALA A 89 -0.92 0.36 -0.46
C ALA A 89 -2.28 0.31 -1.15
N VAL A 90 -3.20 1.23 -0.82
CA VAL A 90 -4.51 1.34 -1.51
C VAL A 90 -4.33 1.65 -3.00
N ARG A 91 -3.44 2.58 -3.35
CA ARG A 91 -3.16 2.93 -4.76
C ARG A 91 -2.54 1.76 -5.53
N ILE A 92 -1.58 1.06 -4.92
CA ILE A 92 -0.93 -0.12 -5.48
C ILE A 92 -1.97 -1.22 -5.75
N TYR A 93 -2.84 -1.49 -4.78
CA TYR A 93 -3.88 -2.49 -4.95
C TYR A 93 -4.90 -2.12 -6.03
N ARG A 94 -5.26 -0.84 -6.15
CA ARG A 94 -6.13 -0.37 -7.25
C ARG A 94 -5.49 -0.53 -8.62
N ALA A 95 -4.17 -0.36 -8.73
CA ALA A 95 -3.44 -0.50 -9.98
C ALA A 95 -3.23 -1.95 -10.41
N TYR A 96 -2.88 -2.83 -9.46
CA TYR A 96 -2.44 -4.20 -9.75
C TYR A 96 -3.42 -5.29 -9.29
N GLY A 97 -4.41 -4.95 -8.47
CA GLY A 97 -5.38 -5.90 -7.96
C GLY A 97 -4.75 -7.02 -7.12
N ALA A 98 -5.20 -8.25 -7.34
CA ALA A 98 -4.73 -9.42 -6.61
C ALA A 98 -3.23 -9.73 -6.83
N ASP A 99 -2.64 -9.27 -7.93
CA ASP A 99 -1.24 -9.51 -8.29
C ASP A 99 -0.27 -8.50 -7.63
N ALA A 100 -0.80 -7.52 -6.90
CA ALA A 100 -0.01 -6.44 -6.31
C ALA A 100 1.15 -6.94 -5.45
N LEU A 101 0.93 -7.94 -4.62
CA LEU A 101 1.94 -8.49 -3.73
C LEU A 101 3.09 -9.17 -4.50
N SER A 102 2.79 -9.97 -5.51
CA SER A 102 3.81 -10.62 -6.35
C SER A 102 4.59 -9.59 -7.16
N ILE A 103 3.92 -8.63 -7.77
CA ILE A 103 4.56 -7.56 -8.53
C ILE A 103 5.57 -6.78 -7.67
N VAL A 104 5.19 -6.39 -6.46
CA VAL A 104 6.08 -5.63 -5.57
C VAL A 104 7.27 -6.48 -5.11
N ARG A 105 7.06 -7.78 -4.85
CA ARG A 105 8.15 -8.69 -4.47
C ARG A 105 9.13 -8.94 -5.61
N GLU A 106 8.65 -9.06 -6.83
CA GLU A 106 9.48 -9.34 -8.00
C GLU A 106 10.22 -8.11 -8.49
N ASN A 107 9.54 -6.96 -8.53
CA ASN A 107 10.13 -5.70 -8.99
C ASN A 107 9.51 -4.48 -8.30
N PRO A 108 10.03 -4.08 -7.13
CA PRO A 108 9.52 -2.92 -6.40
C PRO A 108 9.67 -1.59 -7.15
N TYR A 109 10.57 -1.51 -8.13
CA TYR A 109 10.79 -0.29 -8.93
C TYR A 109 9.64 0.00 -9.89
N ARG A 110 8.78 -0.98 -10.18
CA ARG A 110 7.54 -0.73 -10.91
C ARG A 110 6.62 0.26 -10.20
N LEU A 111 6.71 0.35 -8.88
CA LEU A 111 5.95 1.33 -8.12
C LEU A 111 6.25 2.77 -8.55
N ALA A 112 7.52 3.06 -8.86
CA ALA A 112 7.91 4.40 -9.31
C ALA A 112 7.44 4.72 -10.75
N MET A 113 7.25 3.70 -11.58
CA MET A 113 6.77 3.87 -12.94
C MET A 113 5.24 3.95 -13.03
N ASP A 114 4.55 3.12 -12.25
CA ASP A 114 3.13 2.86 -12.45
C ASP A 114 2.24 3.59 -11.44
N ILE A 115 2.78 4.01 -10.28
CA ILE A 115 1.99 4.58 -9.18
C ILE A 115 2.29 6.07 -8.99
N HIS A 116 1.35 6.91 -9.35
CA HIS A 116 1.50 8.35 -9.15
C HIS A 116 1.77 8.70 -7.67
N GLY A 117 2.82 9.47 -7.43
CA GLY A 117 3.25 9.90 -6.10
C GLY A 117 4.26 8.96 -5.42
N ILE A 118 4.60 7.81 -6.03
CA ILE A 118 5.75 7.00 -5.63
C ILE A 118 6.88 7.29 -6.61
N GLY A 119 7.92 7.97 -6.13
CA GLY A 119 9.14 8.22 -6.92
C GLY A 119 10.18 7.11 -6.71
N PHE A 120 11.28 7.20 -7.50
CA PHE A 120 12.41 6.26 -7.42
C PHE A 120 12.94 6.11 -5.98
N VAL A 121 13.13 7.20 -5.26
CA VAL A 121 13.68 7.18 -3.88
C VAL A 121 12.81 6.33 -2.94
N THR A 122 11.50 6.45 -3.03
CA THR A 122 10.57 5.66 -2.20
C THR A 122 10.58 4.18 -2.61
N ALA A 123 10.60 3.90 -3.90
CA ALA A 123 10.68 2.54 -4.43
C ALA A 123 12.03 1.88 -4.08
N ASP A 124 13.13 2.63 -4.16
CA ASP A 124 14.48 2.15 -3.81
C ASP A 124 14.62 1.86 -2.31
N ALA A 125 14.05 2.70 -1.45
CA ALA A 125 14.00 2.46 -0.01
C ALA A 125 13.22 1.18 0.34
N ALA A 126 12.12 0.93 -0.34
CA ALA A 126 11.35 -0.31 -0.21
C ALA A 126 12.13 -1.53 -0.73
N ALA A 127 12.77 -1.40 -1.91
CA ALA A 127 13.60 -2.45 -2.50
C ALA A 127 14.76 -2.85 -1.59
N THR A 128 15.46 -1.88 -1.01
CA THR A 128 16.56 -2.13 -0.05
C THR A 128 16.08 -2.93 1.16
N LYS A 129 14.92 -2.58 1.72
CA LYS A 129 14.32 -3.33 2.83
C LYS A 129 13.82 -4.71 2.43
N LEU A 130 13.51 -4.91 1.15
CA LEU A 130 13.19 -6.22 0.57
C LEU A 130 14.43 -7.08 0.27
N GLY A 131 15.63 -6.52 0.46
CA GLY A 131 16.89 -7.23 0.27
C GLY A 131 17.48 -7.11 -1.14
N PHE A 132 17.01 -6.17 -1.95
CA PHE A 132 17.62 -5.90 -3.25
C PHE A 132 19.00 -5.25 -3.06
N ALA A 133 20.02 -5.82 -3.71
CA ALA A 133 21.38 -5.31 -3.65
C ALA A 133 21.52 -3.98 -4.42
N HIS A 134 22.53 -3.18 -4.05
CA HIS A 134 22.77 -1.89 -4.69
C HIS A 134 23.11 -2.01 -6.17
N ASP A 135 23.71 -3.10 -6.59
CA ASP A 135 24.08 -3.44 -7.97
C ASP A 135 23.04 -4.28 -8.70
N HIS A 136 21.88 -4.47 -8.10
CA HIS A 136 20.81 -5.26 -8.71
C HIS A 136 20.38 -4.65 -10.06
N PRO A 137 20.27 -5.45 -11.15
CA PRO A 137 19.94 -4.95 -12.49
C PRO A 137 18.68 -4.08 -12.55
N LEU A 138 17.63 -4.45 -11.81
CA LEU A 138 16.40 -3.66 -11.76
C LEU A 138 16.61 -2.28 -11.11
N ARG A 139 17.51 -2.20 -10.12
CA ARG A 139 17.87 -0.93 -9.49
C ARG A 139 18.61 -0.04 -10.44
N VAL A 140 19.61 -0.57 -11.12
CA VAL A 140 20.41 0.16 -12.12
C VAL A 140 19.52 0.69 -13.23
N GLN A 141 18.64 -0.14 -13.77
CA GLN A 141 17.68 0.26 -14.80
C GLN A 141 16.75 1.38 -14.33
N ALA A 142 16.15 1.24 -13.17
CA ALA A 142 15.23 2.23 -12.62
C ALA A 142 15.95 3.55 -12.25
N GLY A 143 17.16 3.47 -11.69
CA GLY A 143 18.00 4.61 -11.38
C GLY A 143 18.42 5.39 -12.63
N THR A 144 18.81 4.68 -13.68
CA THR A 144 19.13 5.28 -14.98
C THR A 144 17.94 6.07 -15.53
N LEU A 145 16.76 5.48 -15.56
CA LEU A 145 15.53 6.16 -16.01
C LEU A 145 15.22 7.39 -15.17
N TYR A 146 15.38 7.29 -13.85
CA TYR A 146 15.13 8.40 -12.93
C TYR A 146 16.08 9.58 -13.20
N VAL A 147 17.38 9.32 -13.37
CA VAL A 147 18.37 10.37 -13.65
C VAL A 147 18.10 11.03 -14.99
N LEU A 148 17.79 10.24 -16.02
CA LEU A 148 17.45 10.75 -17.34
C LEU A 148 16.19 11.62 -17.32
N GLN A 149 15.15 11.19 -16.58
CA GLN A 149 13.92 11.97 -16.46
C GLN A 149 14.17 13.27 -15.71
N LYS A 150 14.93 13.24 -14.62
CA LYS A 150 15.30 14.44 -13.87
C LYS A 150 16.09 15.42 -14.74
N ALA A 151 17.06 14.94 -15.53
CA ALA A 151 17.81 15.77 -16.45
C ALA A 151 16.89 16.43 -17.50
N THR A 152 15.87 15.72 -17.98
CA THR A 152 14.88 16.26 -18.90
C THR A 152 14.01 17.34 -18.24
N ASP A 153 13.59 17.12 -17.01
CA ASP A 153 12.81 18.10 -16.24
C ASP A 153 13.61 19.38 -15.98
N ASP A 154 14.95 19.28 -15.85
CA ASP A 154 15.87 20.40 -15.74
C ASP A 154 16.20 21.07 -17.11
N GLY A 155 15.55 20.62 -18.20
CA GLY A 155 15.67 21.20 -19.55
C GLY A 155 16.80 20.62 -20.38
N ASN A 156 17.45 19.55 -19.95
CA ASN A 156 18.49 18.88 -20.73
C ASN A 156 17.89 17.90 -21.74
N VAL A 157 18.37 17.92 -22.98
CA VAL A 157 17.94 16.98 -24.04
C VAL A 157 18.87 15.77 -24.15
N TYR A 158 19.99 15.77 -23.45
CA TYR A 158 20.94 14.65 -23.33
C TYR A 158 21.66 14.71 -21.99
N LEU A 159 22.19 13.59 -21.56
CA LEU A 159 23.06 13.48 -20.38
C LEU A 159 24.36 12.78 -20.79
N PRO A 160 25.55 13.37 -20.52
CA PRO A 160 26.82 12.69 -20.77
C PRO A 160 26.92 11.38 -19.98
N GLN A 161 27.51 10.35 -20.58
CA GLN A 161 27.62 9.03 -19.95
C GLN A 161 28.34 9.08 -18.60
N ALA A 162 29.34 9.95 -18.45
CA ALA A 162 30.07 10.13 -17.19
C ALA A 162 29.16 10.59 -16.05
N GLU A 163 28.22 11.50 -16.33
CA GLU A 163 27.26 11.99 -15.32
C GLU A 163 26.16 10.97 -14.99
N LEU A 164 25.96 9.97 -15.84
CA LEU A 164 24.99 8.90 -15.61
C LEU A 164 25.57 7.79 -14.72
N THR A 165 26.90 7.64 -14.70
CA THR A 165 27.59 6.54 -14.01
C THR A 165 28.17 6.91 -12.65
N ASP A 166 28.20 8.19 -12.30
CA ASP A 166 28.56 8.69 -10.97
C ASP A 166 27.35 8.74 -10.03
#